data_0831c1799b0cc93ecb95472417d3b57f
#
_entry.id   0831c1799b0cc93ecb95472417d3b57f
#
_cell.length_a   1.000
_cell.length_b   1.000
_cell.length_c   1.000
_cell.angle_alpha   90.00
_cell.angle_beta   90.00
_cell.angle_gamma   90.00
#
_symmetry.space_group_name_H-M   'P 1'
#
loop_
_entity.id
_entity.type
_entity.pdbx_description
1 polymer ?
#
loop_
_entity_poly.entity_id
_entity_poly.type
_entity_poly.pdbx_seq_one_letter_code
_entity_poly.pdbx_strand_id
1 'polypeptide(L)'
;AVFLAVIHHILHKGEDREKKKGNIPGVLFGLATVTELAATIYVNKKRKEQLALEPEQTAQSSRKKKTIANDTEESENGRRKKKILITGSGSYVGTSVEAWLKQWPEYYQIDTLDMRTQTWRTHDFSAYDVVYHVAGIAHADVGQVSEEEKKQYYRVNTDLAVETAEKAKREGVQQFLFMSSMIVYSGCKEKKITKNTIPKPLNFYGDSKWQADQKIQALADERFKVVVLRPPMIYGKGSKGNYPQLAKLAGKLPLFPIVHNQRSMLYIENLAQFVKRMIDNEETGVFFPQNEQYINTSDLVQMIAMVKGHRLVMVPATGWVIRLMKKIPGKIGILT
;
A
#
# COMPACT_ATOMS: atom_id res chain seq x y z
N ALA A 1 2.28 -15.11 3.55
CA ALA A 1 1.90 -13.76 4.03
C ALA A 1 0.71 -13.20 3.27
N VAL A 2 0.74 -13.10 1.92
CA VAL A 2 -0.39 -12.57 1.10
C VAL A 2 -1.66 -13.40 1.29
N PHE A 3 -1.54 -14.73 1.31
CA PHE A 3 -2.65 -15.66 1.50
C PHE A 3 -3.32 -15.48 2.88
N LEU A 4 -2.52 -15.35 3.94
CA LEU A 4 -3.02 -15.13 5.30
C LEU A 4 -3.65 -13.75 5.49
N ALA A 5 -3.07 -12.69 4.89
CA ALA A 5 -3.63 -11.34 4.97
C ALA A 5 -4.98 -11.23 4.24
N VAL A 6 -5.14 -11.92 3.10
CA VAL A 6 -6.43 -12.00 2.39
C VAL A 6 -7.45 -12.79 3.21
N ILE A 7 -7.07 -13.93 3.80
CA ILE A 7 -7.95 -14.75 4.66
C ILE A 7 -8.33 -13.98 5.93
N HIS A 8 -7.36 -13.40 6.65
CA HIS A 8 -7.60 -12.61 7.85
C HIS A 8 -8.56 -11.43 7.61
N HIS A 9 -8.33 -10.68 6.53
CA HIS A 9 -9.20 -9.56 6.15
C HIS A 9 -10.66 -9.98 5.89
N ILE A 10 -10.86 -11.17 5.35
CA ILE A 10 -12.19 -11.64 4.95
C ILE A 10 -12.90 -12.34 6.09
N LEU A 11 -12.20 -13.02 6.98
CA LEU A 11 -12.78 -13.61 8.18
C LEU A 11 -13.37 -12.54 9.12
N HIS A 12 -12.65 -11.42 9.35
CA HIS A 12 -13.19 -10.30 10.14
C HIS A 12 -14.40 -9.61 9.51
N LYS A 13 -14.57 -9.69 8.18
CA LYS A 13 -15.77 -9.18 7.51
C LYS A 13 -16.97 -10.12 7.64
N GLY A 14 -16.74 -11.41 7.92
CA GLY A 14 -17.76 -12.42 8.22
C GLY A 14 -18.41 -12.16 9.58
N GLU A 15 -17.60 -11.86 10.60
CA GLU A 15 -18.07 -11.61 11.97
C GLU A 15 -19.00 -10.40 12.08
N ASP A 16 -18.74 -9.32 11.31
CA ASP A 16 -19.62 -8.15 11.28
C ASP A 16 -20.99 -8.40 10.62
N ARG A 17 -21.14 -9.50 9.84
CA ARG A 17 -22.42 -9.91 9.23
C ARG A 17 -23.22 -10.89 10.09
N GLU A 18 -22.59 -11.73 10.88
CA GLU A 18 -23.28 -12.71 11.75
C GLU A 18 -23.98 -12.04 12.93
N LYS A 19 -23.48 -10.91 13.43
CA LYS A 19 -24.18 -10.12 14.45
C LYS A 19 -25.53 -9.55 14.00
N LYS A 20 -25.87 -9.64 12.72
CA LYS A 20 -27.15 -9.14 12.14
C LYS A 20 -28.13 -10.22 11.71
N LYS A 21 -27.80 -11.53 11.81
CA LYS A 21 -28.73 -12.64 11.50
C LYS A 21 -28.59 -13.75 12.55
N GLY A 22 -29.64 -13.90 13.35
CA GLY A 22 -29.67 -14.91 14.38
C GLY A 22 -29.69 -16.37 13.85
N ASN A 23 -28.98 -17.21 14.56
CA ASN A 23 -29.03 -18.68 14.64
C ASN A 23 -29.13 -19.54 13.36
N ILE A 24 -27.99 -20.17 13.00
CA ILE A 24 -27.96 -21.50 12.37
C ILE A 24 -26.79 -22.27 13.00
N PRO A 25 -27.04 -23.49 13.61
CA PRO A 25 -26.01 -24.19 14.37
C PRO A 25 -25.25 -25.23 13.53
N GLY A 26 -24.00 -25.44 13.85
CA GLY A 26 -23.34 -26.75 13.89
C GLY A 26 -22.49 -27.18 12.70
N VAL A 27 -22.73 -26.77 11.45
CA VAL A 27 -22.00 -27.33 10.29
C VAL A 27 -20.86 -26.40 9.81
N LEU A 28 -20.90 -25.13 10.10
CA LEU A 28 -19.86 -24.15 9.74
C LEU A 28 -18.59 -24.22 10.62
N PHE A 29 -18.71 -24.74 11.85
CA PHE A 29 -17.57 -24.88 12.77
C PHE A 29 -16.52 -25.92 12.31
N GLY A 30 -16.95 -26.98 11.64
CA GLY A 30 -16.04 -28.04 11.17
C GLY A 30 -15.16 -27.63 9.98
N LEU A 31 -15.66 -26.76 9.11
CA LEU A 31 -14.91 -26.30 7.92
C LEU A 31 -13.91 -25.19 8.24
N ALA A 32 -14.23 -24.31 9.19
CA ALA A 32 -13.32 -23.25 9.64
C ALA A 32 -12.08 -23.85 10.32
N THR A 33 -12.26 -24.87 11.18
CA THR A 33 -11.15 -25.53 11.90
C THR A 33 -10.21 -26.31 10.99
N VAL A 34 -10.70 -26.90 9.91
CA VAL A 34 -9.86 -27.63 8.93
C VAL A 34 -9.05 -26.67 8.08
N THR A 35 -9.59 -25.52 7.68
CA THR A 35 -8.87 -24.50 6.93
C THR A 35 -7.84 -23.74 7.78
N GLU A 36 -8.14 -23.47 9.05
CA GLU A 36 -7.17 -22.91 10.00
C GLU A 36 -6.04 -23.89 10.31
N LEU A 37 -6.35 -25.16 10.48
CA LEU A 37 -5.34 -26.19 10.72
C LEU A 37 -4.43 -26.38 9.50
N ALA A 38 -4.99 -26.40 8.28
CA ALA A 38 -4.22 -26.47 7.04
C ALA A 38 -3.35 -25.24 6.82
N ALA A 39 -3.86 -24.04 7.10
CA ALA A 39 -3.10 -22.80 7.03
C ALA A 39 -1.98 -22.79 8.08
N THR A 40 -2.23 -23.23 9.30
CA THR A 40 -1.23 -23.31 10.37
C THR A 40 -0.13 -24.32 10.04
N ILE A 41 -0.49 -25.48 9.51
CA ILE A 41 0.48 -26.51 9.07
C ILE A 41 1.34 -26.00 7.92
N TYR A 42 0.76 -25.33 6.94
CA TYR A 42 1.49 -24.72 5.81
C TYR A 42 2.48 -23.64 6.27
N VAL A 43 2.04 -22.74 7.15
CA VAL A 43 2.90 -21.68 7.71
C VAL A 43 4.04 -22.27 8.54
N ASN A 44 3.77 -23.26 9.38
CA ASN A 44 4.79 -23.89 10.20
C ASN A 44 5.78 -24.70 9.36
N LYS A 45 5.33 -25.33 8.26
CA LYS A 45 6.21 -26.00 7.29
C LYS A 45 7.13 -25.00 6.58
N LYS A 46 6.56 -23.89 6.09
CA LYS A 46 7.34 -22.81 5.43
C LYS A 46 8.32 -22.13 6.38
N ARG A 47 7.95 -21.92 7.63
CA ARG A 47 8.83 -21.36 8.66
C ARG A 47 10.00 -22.31 8.98
N LYS A 48 9.76 -23.62 9.01
CA LYS A 48 10.82 -24.62 9.17
C LYS A 48 11.77 -24.67 7.95
N GLU A 49 11.23 -24.56 6.73
CA GLU A 49 12.03 -24.48 5.50
C GLU A 49 12.91 -23.23 5.46
N GLN A 50 12.39 -22.04 5.90
CA GLN A 50 13.18 -20.82 6.00
C GLN A 50 14.27 -20.89 7.08
N LEU A 51 13.96 -21.47 8.24
CA LEU A 51 14.94 -21.64 9.33
C LEU A 51 16.04 -22.67 8.98
N ALA A 52 15.78 -23.60 8.06
CA ALA A 52 16.77 -24.56 7.57
C ALA A 52 17.71 -23.98 6.48
N LEU A 53 17.36 -22.83 5.89
CA LEU A 53 18.14 -22.16 4.83
C LEU A 53 19.03 -21.01 5.35
N GLU A 54 19.08 -20.76 6.66
CA GLU A 54 19.89 -19.68 7.27
C GLU A 54 20.96 -20.20 8.25
N PRO A 55 22.12 -20.78 7.79
CA PRO A 55 23.25 -21.02 8.70
C PRO A 55 24.36 -19.96 8.69
N GLU A 56 24.43 -19.04 7.72
CA GLU A 56 25.64 -18.20 7.60
C GLU A 56 25.47 -16.68 7.78
N GLN A 57 24.27 -16.15 7.78
CA GLN A 57 24.06 -14.69 7.96
C GLN A 57 23.85 -14.26 9.41
N THR A 58 23.61 -15.20 10.32
CA THR A 58 23.33 -14.92 11.74
C THR A 58 24.57 -14.52 12.54
N ALA A 59 25.77 -14.92 12.11
CA ALA A 59 27.01 -14.62 12.84
C ALA A 59 27.46 -13.14 12.71
N GLN A 60 27.21 -12.50 11.58
CA GLN A 60 27.54 -11.06 11.40
C GLN A 60 26.50 -10.13 12.01
N SER A 61 25.21 -10.52 12.03
CA SER A 61 24.13 -9.77 12.67
C SER A 61 24.24 -9.78 14.19
N SER A 62 24.71 -10.90 14.78
CA SER A 62 24.86 -11.01 16.23
C SER A 62 26.01 -10.13 16.79
N ARG A 63 27.08 -9.93 16.02
CA ARG A 63 28.15 -8.98 16.40
C ARG A 63 27.69 -7.52 16.38
N LYS A 64 26.88 -7.13 15.38
CA LYS A 64 26.31 -5.78 15.30
C LYS A 64 25.25 -5.51 16.37
N LYS A 65 24.44 -6.53 16.74
CA LYS A 65 23.48 -6.44 17.84
C LYS A 65 24.14 -6.30 19.22
N LYS A 66 25.31 -6.94 19.44
CA LYS A 66 26.03 -6.86 20.72
C LYS A 66 26.68 -5.49 20.95
N THR A 67 27.12 -4.81 19.88
CA THR A 67 27.63 -3.43 19.96
C THR A 67 26.49 -2.42 20.20
N ILE A 68 25.30 -2.65 19.61
CA ILE A 68 24.11 -1.77 19.81
C ILE A 68 23.48 -1.98 21.21
N ALA A 69 23.57 -3.20 21.78
CA ALA A 69 23.00 -3.49 23.10
C ALA A 69 23.81 -2.88 24.26
N ASN A 70 25.11 -2.64 24.09
CA ASN A 70 25.92 -1.99 25.13
C ASN A 70 25.80 -0.47 25.14
N ASP A 71 25.31 0.15 24.05
CA ASP A 71 25.04 1.60 23.98
C ASP A 71 23.60 1.96 24.41
N THR A 72 22.75 0.98 24.74
CA THR A 72 21.32 1.18 25.02
C THR A 72 20.93 1.20 26.49
N GLU A 73 21.85 0.96 27.45
CA GLU A 73 21.52 0.97 28.86
C GLU A 73 21.61 2.35 29.53
N GLU A 74 22.06 3.42 28.83
CA GLU A 74 22.23 4.75 29.45
C GLU A 74 21.22 5.82 29.05
N SER A 75 20.12 5.55 28.28
CA SER A 75 19.21 6.65 27.89
C SER A 75 17.71 6.30 27.71
N GLU A 76 17.11 5.49 28.57
CA GLU A 76 15.65 5.31 28.53
C GLU A 76 14.81 6.49 29.03
N ASN A 77 15.44 7.56 29.55
CA ASN A 77 14.71 8.64 30.22
C ASN A 77 14.98 10.04 29.65
N GLY A 78 14.89 10.23 28.32
CA GLY A 78 15.07 11.59 27.74
C GLY A 78 14.99 11.72 26.25
N ARG A 79 14.68 10.66 25.50
CA ARG A 79 14.64 10.77 24.03
C ARG A 79 13.42 11.57 23.58
N ARG A 80 13.63 12.71 22.91
CA ARG A 80 12.58 13.52 22.29
C ARG A 80 11.78 12.69 21.31
N LYS A 81 10.45 12.68 21.42
CA LYS A 81 9.56 12.04 20.46
C LYS A 81 9.74 12.67 19.07
N LYS A 82 9.80 11.82 18.04
CA LYS A 82 9.81 12.30 16.65
C LYS A 82 8.42 12.82 16.28
N LYS A 83 8.32 14.07 15.86
CA LYS A 83 7.07 14.72 15.50
C LYS A 83 6.79 14.53 14.00
N ILE A 84 5.65 13.94 13.68
CA ILE A 84 5.26 13.56 12.33
C ILE A 84 3.96 14.25 11.95
N LEU A 85 3.96 14.99 10.83
CA LEU A 85 2.77 15.54 10.23
C LEU A 85 2.33 14.67 9.04
N ILE A 86 1.11 14.11 9.12
CA ILE A 86 0.51 13.38 8.00
C ILE A 86 -0.45 14.31 7.27
N THR A 87 -0.13 14.71 6.05
CA THR A 87 -0.98 15.55 5.23
C THR A 87 -1.95 14.72 4.39
N GLY A 88 -3.22 15.11 4.35
CA GLY A 88 -4.28 14.32 3.72
C GLY A 88 -5.11 13.56 4.74
N SER A 89 -5.58 14.28 5.76
CA SER A 89 -6.46 13.79 6.83
C SER A 89 -7.64 12.99 6.28
N GLY A 90 -7.96 11.85 6.92
CA GLY A 90 -9.04 10.96 6.54
C GLY A 90 -8.78 10.12 5.28
N SER A 91 -7.57 10.17 4.71
CA SER A 91 -7.19 9.26 3.61
C SER A 91 -6.98 7.83 4.12
N TYR A 92 -7.29 6.83 3.29
CA TYR A 92 -7.10 5.43 3.66
C TYR A 92 -5.65 5.11 4.09
N VAL A 93 -4.69 5.57 3.33
CA VAL A 93 -3.27 5.34 3.64
C VAL A 93 -2.83 6.12 4.86
N GLY A 94 -3.19 7.40 4.94
CA GLY A 94 -2.82 8.26 6.08
C GLY A 94 -3.35 7.74 7.40
N THR A 95 -4.63 7.39 7.47
CA THR A 95 -5.25 6.85 8.70
C THR A 95 -4.68 5.48 9.09
N SER A 96 -4.28 4.66 8.11
CA SER A 96 -3.66 3.36 8.39
C SER A 96 -2.24 3.51 8.96
N VAL A 97 -1.45 4.42 8.42
CA VAL A 97 -0.10 4.71 8.93
C VAL A 97 -0.16 5.41 10.28
N GLU A 98 -1.09 6.34 10.47
CA GLU A 98 -1.36 6.97 11.75
C GLU A 98 -1.67 5.93 12.84
N ALA A 99 -2.64 5.03 12.57
CA ALA A 99 -3.02 3.97 13.50
C ALA A 99 -1.87 3.01 13.80
N TRP A 100 -1.01 2.74 12.80
CA TRP A 100 0.18 1.91 12.98
C TRP A 100 1.20 2.59 13.89
N LEU A 101 1.56 3.83 13.62
CA LEU A 101 2.56 4.57 14.41
C LEU A 101 2.10 4.86 15.83
N LYS A 102 0.80 5.06 16.06
CA LYS A 102 0.20 5.24 17.40
C LYS A 102 0.38 4.05 18.35
N GLN A 103 0.85 2.89 17.84
CA GLN A 103 1.23 1.77 18.71
C GLN A 103 2.52 2.04 19.51
N TRP A 104 3.27 3.08 19.16
CA TRP A 104 4.51 3.50 19.84
C TRP A 104 4.43 4.97 20.25
N PRO A 105 3.54 5.34 21.21
CA PRO A 105 3.32 6.73 21.62
C PRO A 105 4.52 7.33 22.36
N GLU A 106 5.43 6.49 22.85
CA GLU A 106 6.69 6.90 23.46
C GLU A 106 7.72 7.40 22.44
N TYR A 107 7.65 6.95 21.18
CA TYR A 107 8.59 7.33 20.13
C TYR A 107 8.05 8.41 19.19
N TYR A 108 6.72 8.48 19.00
CA TYR A 108 6.12 9.37 18.02
C TYR A 108 5.04 10.26 18.60
N GLN A 109 5.02 11.50 18.13
CA GLN A 109 3.88 12.41 18.20
C GLN A 109 3.37 12.61 16.77
N ILE A 110 2.08 12.39 16.53
CA ILE A 110 1.51 12.36 15.18
C ILE A 110 0.34 13.33 15.10
N ASP A 111 0.43 14.26 14.18
CA ASP A 111 -0.63 15.17 13.81
C ASP A 111 -1.07 14.93 12.37
N THR A 112 -2.33 15.23 12.07
CA THR A 112 -2.90 15.09 10.73
C THR A 112 -3.44 16.42 10.24
N LEU A 113 -3.22 16.73 8.96
CA LEU A 113 -3.62 18.00 8.36
C LEU A 113 -4.52 17.80 7.15
N ASP A 114 -5.66 18.48 7.13
CA ASP A 114 -6.56 18.51 5.99
C ASP A 114 -6.03 19.47 4.93
N MET A 115 -5.79 18.96 3.72
CA MET A 115 -5.24 19.71 2.60
C MET A 115 -6.31 20.27 1.66
N ARG A 116 -7.60 20.07 1.94
CA ARG A 116 -8.70 20.53 1.10
C ARG A 116 -9.03 22.01 1.29
N THR A 117 -8.68 22.56 2.43
CA THR A 117 -8.85 23.99 2.76
C THR A 117 -7.53 24.74 2.57
N GLN A 118 -7.58 26.07 2.48
CA GLN A 118 -6.36 26.90 2.35
C GLN A 118 -5.59 27.05 3.67
N THR A 119 -6.18 26.65 4.79
CA THR A 119 -5.62 26.82 6.14
C THR A 119 -4.31 26.06 6.36
N TRP A 120 -4.03 25.01 5.58
CA TRP A 120 -2.77 24.28 5.65
C TRP A 120 -1.54 25.17 5.33
N ARG A 121 -1.73 26.25 4.55
CA ARG A 121 -0.63 27.17 4.18
C ARG A 121 -0.14 28.01 5.36
N THR A 122 -1.01 28.29 6.32
CA THR A 122 -0.69 29.01 7.54
C THR A 122 -0.33 28.11 8.72
N HIS A 123 -0.49 26.78 8.57
CA HIS A 123 -0.06 25.82 9.56
C HIS A 123 1.47 25.81 9.68
N ASP A 124 1.99 25.91 10.89
CA ASP A 124 3.44 25.91 11.16
C ASP A 124 4.03 24.51 11.02
N PHE A 125 4.91 24.32 10.03
CA PHE A 125 5.61 23.04 9.81
C PHE A 125 6.93 22.96 10.61
N SER A 126 7.44 24.05 11.14
CA SER A 126 8.72 24.06 11.87
C SER A 126 8.70 23.20 13.15
N ALA A 127 7.51 22.89 13.65
CA ALA A 127 7.32 22.02 14.80
C ALA A 127 7.58 20.53 14.51
N TYR A 128 7.68 20.11 13.23
CA TYR A 128 7.75 18.71 12.82
C TYR A 128 9.12 18.30 12.31
N ASP A 129 9.51 17.07 12.63
CA ASP A 129 10.72 16.44 12.12
C ASP A 129 10.48 15.82 10.74
N VAL A 130 9.25 15.31 10.53
CA VAL A 130 8.86 14.54 9.34
C VAL A 130 7.50 15.01 8.84
N VAL A 131 7.39 15.19 7.52
CA VAL A 131 6.11 15.33 6.83
C VAL A 131 5.87 14.10 5.94
N TYR A 132 4.75 13.39 6.16
CA TYR A 132 4.30 12.32 5.29
C TYR A 132 3.13 12.80 4.44
N HIS A 133 3.40 13.09 3.17
CA HIS A 133 2.41 13.63 2.23
C HIS A 133 1.67 12.51 1.49
N VAL A 134 0.41 12.31 1.87
CA VAL A 134 -0.49 11.32 1.28
C VAL A 134 -1.73 11.95 0.62
N ALA A 135 -1.85 13.29 0.69
CA ALA A 135 -2.90 13.99 -0.04
C ALA A 135 -2.74 13.75 -1.54
N GLY A 136 -3.84 13.43 -2.20
CA GLY A 136 -3.84 13.17 -3.62
C GLY A 136 -5.17 12.60 -4.10
N ILE A 137 -5.44 12.79 -5.38
CA ILE A 137 -6.55 12.18 -6.10
C ILE A 137 -6.02 10.92 -6.76
N ALA A 138 -6.67 9.79 -6.49
CA ALA A 138 -6.35 8.49 -7.07
C ALA A 138 -7.62 7.88 -7.70
N HIS A 139 -7.44 6.82 -8.48
CA HIS A 139 -8.53 6.01 -9.03
C HIS A 139 -9.41 6.72 -10.07
N ALA A 140 -8.80 7.47 -10.99
CA ALA A 140 -9.48 7.99 -12.16
C ALA A 140 -10.08 6.86 -13.01
N ASP A 141 -11.34 6.99 -13.38
CA ASP A 141 -11.87 6.29 -14.55
C ASP A 141 -11.42 7.08 -15.78
N VAL A 142 -10.20 6.77 -16.26
CA VAL A 142 -9.48 7.55 -17.28
C VAL A 142 -10.19 7.67 -18.63
N GLY A 143 -11.30 6.95 -18.82
CA GLY A 143 -12.04 6.94 -20.08
C GLY A 143 -13.10 8.05 -20.24
N GLN A 144 -13.50 8.75 -19.18
CA GLN A 144 -14.63 9.70 -19.22
C GLN A 144 -14.43 10.95 -18.36
N VAL A 145 -13.18 11.43 -18.23
CA VAL A 145 -12.85 12.55 -17.36
C VAL A 145 -12.82 13.85 -18.17
N SER A 146 -13.52 14.87 -17.71
CA SER A 146 -13.53 16.20 -18.29
C SER A 146 -12.14 16.87 -18.21
N GLU A 147 -11.88 17.87 -19.05
CA GLU A 147 -10.62 18.63 -18.98
C GLU A 147 -10.46 19.36 -17.62
N GLU A 148 -11.54 19.79 -17.00
CA GLU A 148 -11.46 20.44 -15.69
C GLU A 148 -11.13 19.42 -14.58
N GLU A 149 -11.66 18.21 -14.64
CA GLU A 149 -11.24 17.13 -13.73
C GLU A 149 -9.76 16.75 -13.92
N LYS A 150 -9.27 16.70 -15.17
CA LYS A 150 -7.82 16.48 -15.41
C LYS A 150 -6.98 17.58 -14.79
N LYS A 151 -7.36 18.85 -14.95
CA LYS A 151 -6.67 19.98 -14.29
C LYS A 151 -6.66 19.83 -12.78
N GLN A 152 -7.75 19.32 -12.19
CA GLN A 152 -7.82 19.06 -10.77
C GLN A 152 -6.80 18.01 -10.31
N TYR A 153 -6.50 16.99 -11.12
CA TYR A 153 -5.42 16.04 -10.83
C TYR A 153 -4.06 16.73 -10.74
N TYR A 154 -3.73 17.62 -11.68
CA TYR A 154 -2.48 18.37 -11.63
C TYR A 154 -2.43 19.31 -10.44
N ARG A 155 -3.49 20.06 -10.17
CA ARG A 155 -3.57 20.95 -8.99
C ARG A 155 -3.32 20.21 -7.67
N VAL A 156 -3.88 18.99 -7.52
CA VAL A 156 -3.78 18.25 -6.25
C VAL A 156 -2.56 17.33 -6.21
N ASN A 157 -2.30 16.57 -7.27
CA ASN A 157 -1.22 15.60 -7.24
C ASN A 157 0.15 16.22 -7.51
N THR A 158 0.20 17.34 -8.25
CA THR A 158 1.44 18.02 -8.61
C THR A 158 1.63 19.28 -7.78
N ASP A 159 0.79 20.29 -8.01
CA ASP A 159 1.05 21.63 -7.47
C ASP A 159 0.98 21.65 -5.95
N LEU A 160 -0.09 21.11 -5.36
CA LEU A 160 -0.24 21.00 -3.92
C LEU A 160 0.89 20.18 -3.28
N ALA A 161 1.28 19.06 -3.89
CA ALA A 161 2.33 18.20 -3.33
C ALA A 161 3.70 18.92 -3.35
N VAL A 162 4.02 19.60 -4.44
CA VAL A 162 5.26 20.38 -4.57
C VAL A 162 5.27 21.56 -3.60
N GLU A 163 4.18 22.34 -3.54
CA GLU A 163 4.05 23.47 -2.61
C GLU A 163 4.20 23.02 -1.14
N THR A 164 3.63 21.84 -0.82
CA THR A 164 3.78 21.25 0.53
C THR A 164 5.22 20.88 0.84
N ALA A 165 5.94 20.30 -0.13
CA ALA A 165 7.34 19.91 0.04
C ALA A 165 8.26 21.13 0.16
N GLU A 166 8.04 22.16 -0.66
CA GLU A 166 8.78 23.43 -0.60
C GLU A 166 8.55 24.14 0.74
N LYS A 167 7.29 24.16 1.24
CA LYS A 167 6.96 24.69 2.57
C LYS A 167 7.69 23.90 3.67
N ALA A 168 7.64 22.58 3.62
CA ALA A 168 8.31 21.73 4.59
C ALA A 168 9.80 22.00 4.64
N LYS A 169 10.46 22.07 3.47
CA LYS A 169 11.89 22.43 3.35
C LYS A 169 12.20 23.80 3.92
N ARG A 170 11.44 24.82 3.53
CA ARG A 170 11.63 26.21 3.97
C ARG A 170 11.46 26.37 5.49
N GLU A 171 10.58 25.60 6.11
CA GLU A 171 10.30 25.64 7.54
C GLU A 171 11.14 24.67 8.37
N GLY A 172 12.16 24.04 7.75
CA GLY A 172 13.18 23.28 8.49
C GLY A 172 12.80 21.82 8.81
N VAL A 173 11.76 21.28 8.19
CA VAL A 173 11.46 19.83 8.27
C VAL A 173 12.65 19.05 7.73
N GLN A 174 13.06 18.00 8.43
CA GLN A 174 14.25 17.23 8.09
C GLN A 174 13.98 16.13 7.05
N GLN A 175 12.76 15.56 7.06
CA GLN A 175 12.41 14.47 6.14
C GLN A 175 11.01 14.65 5.56
N PHE A 176 10.90 14.47 4.25
CA PHE A 176 9.63 14.53 3.52
C PHE A 176 9.39 13.20 2.80
N LEU A 177 8.31 12.51 3.15
CA LEU A 177 7.90 11.29 2.49
C LEU A 177 6.74 11.61 1.52
N PHE A 178 6.92 11.31 0.25
CA PHE A 178 5.91 11.52 -0.79
C PHE A 178 5.29 10.20 -1.26
N MET A 179 3.97 10.10 -1.21
CA MET A 179 3.22 8.97 -1.74
C MET A 179 3.00 9.14 -3.25
N SER A 180 3.93 8.61 -4.04
CA SER A 180 3.82 8.43 -5.49
C SER A 180 3.04 7.13 -5.80
N SER A 181 3.26 6.50 -6.95
CA SER A 181 2.60 5.25 -7.36
C SER A 181 3.35 4.58 -8.49
N MET A 182 3.22 3.25 -8.63
CA MET A 182 3.66 2.50 -9.81
C MET A 182 2.95 2.92 -11.10
N ILE A 183 1.87 3.69 -11.05
CA ILE A 183 1.16 4.22 -12.23
C ILE A 183 2.08 5.08 -13.12
N VAL A 184 3.15 5.65 -12.56
CA VAL A 184 4.15 6.42 -13.32
C VAL A 184 4.86 5.57 -14.40
N TYR A 185 4.80 4.26 -14.28
CA TYR A 185 5.35 3.28 -15.23
C TYR A 185 4.31 2.66 -16.17
N SER A 186 3.10 3.18 -16.21
CA SER A 186 2.00 2.55 -16.97
C SER A 186 2.24 2.42 -18.48
N GLY A 187 3.15 3.20 -19.06
CA GLY A 187 3.56 3.15 -20.46
C GLY A 187 4.87 2.42 -20.73
N CYS A 188 5.49 1.86 -19.70
CA CYS A 188 6.71 1.09 -19.88
C CYS A 188 6.39 -0.28 -20.49
N LYS A 189 7.25 -0.74 -21.39
CA LYS A 189 7.10 -2.04 -22.08
C LYS A 189 7.85 -3.17 -21.38
N GLU A 190 8.67 -2.83 -20.40
CA GLU A 190 9.49 -3.74 -19.64
C GLU A 190 8.61 -4.71 -18.83
N LYS A 191 8.92 -6.00 -18.90
CA LYS A 191 8.23 -7.04 -18.12
C LYS A 191 8.44 -6.90 -16.62
N LYS A 192 9.53 -6.26 -16.21
CA LYS A 192 9.90 -6.02 -14.82
C LYS A 192 10.40 -4.60 -14.65
N ILE A 193 9.74 -3.84 -13.79
CA ILE A 193 10.19 -2.51 -13.39
C ILE A 193 11.32 -2.63 -12.38
N THR A 194 12.40 -1.89 -12.60
CA THR A 194 13.58 -1.84 -11.74
C THR A 194 13.92 -0.40 -11.38
N LYS A 195 14.94 -0.21 -10.54
CA LYS A 195 15.45 1.13 -10.19
C LYS A 195 15.88 1.96 -11.42
N ASN A 196 16.32 1.28 -12.47
CA ASN A 196 16.82 1.91 -13.69
C ASN A 196 15.74 2.12 -14.75
N THR A 197 14.52 1.60 -14.53
CA THR A 197 13.42 1.82 -15.47
C THR A 197 12.99 3.28 -15.41
N ILE A 198 12.99 3.94 -16.56
CA ILE A 198 12.57 5.35 -16.66
C ILE A 198 11.04 5.40 -16.66
N PRO A 199 10.40 6.17 -15.77
CA PRO A 199 8.96 6.35 -15.76
C PRO A 199 8.43 6.88 -17.09
N LYS A 200 7.33 6.29 -17.54
CA LYS A 200 6.61 6.69 -18.76
C LYS A 200 5.11 6.56 -18.51
N PRO A 201 4.47 7.59 -17.94
CA PRO A 201 3.04 7.56 -17.68
C PRO A 201 2.23 7.59 -18.98
N LEU A 202 1.10 6.84 -19.02
CA LEU A 202 0.19 6.79 -20.16
C LEU A 202 -1.00 7.76 -20.05
N ASN A 203 -1.29 8.24 -18.84
CA ASN A 203 -2.48 9.04 -18.59
C ASN A 203 -2.19 10.19 -17.64
N PHE A 204 -3.11 11.15 -17.57
CA PHE A 204 -2.99 12.35 -16.74
C PHE A 204 -2.78 12.07 -15.25
N TYR A 205 -3.34 10.97 -14.71
CA TYR A 205 -3.10 10.59 -13.32
C TYR A 205 -1.65 10.16 -13.09
N GLY A 206 -1.14 9.26 -13.92
CA GLY A 206 0.27 8.85 -13.87
C GLY A 206 1.22 10.03 -14.09
N ASP A 207 0.89 10.90 -15.07
CA ASP A 207 1.68 12.06 -15.40
C ASP A 207 1.70 13.09 -14.26
N SER A 208 0.54 13.41 -13.66
CA SER A 208 0.48 14.32 -12.51
C SER A 208 1.31 13.83 -11.33
N LYS A 209 1.31 12.51 -11.05
CA LYS A 209 2.15 11.92 -10.02
C LYS A 209 3.63 11.96 -10.39
N TRP A 210 3.97 11.72 -11.66
CA TRP A 210 5.34 11.76 -12.14
C TRP A 210 5.95 13.15 -12.08
N GLN A 211 5.21 14.17 -12.48
CA GLN A 211 5.68 15.56 -12.38
C GLN A 211 5.97 15.97 -10.93
N ALA A 212 5.10 15.61 -9.98
CA ALA A 212 5.35 15.85 -8.56
C ALA A 212 6.59 15.09 -8.07
N ASP A 213 6.70 13.82 -8.42
CA ASP A 213 7.77 12.91 -8.05
C ASP A 213 9.15 13.49 -8.44
N GLN A 214 9.30 13.97 -9.70
CA GLN A 214 10.52 14.59 -10.18
C GLN A 214 10.85 15.91 -9.44
N LYS A 215 9.86 16.81 -9.32
CA LYS A 215 10.05 18.12 -8.68
C LYS A 215 10.40 17.97 -7.19
N ILE A 216 9.75 17.05 -6.49
CA ILE A 216 9.98 16.81 -5.07
C ILE A 216 11.35 16.15 -4.84
N GLN A 217 11.78 15.19 -5.69
CA GLN A 217 13.13 14.64 -5.62
C GLN A 217 14.22 15.71 -5.79
N ALA A 218 14.00 16.69 -6.67
CA ALA A 218 14.95 17.77 -6.89
C ALA A 218 15.10 18.72 -5.66
N LEU A 219 14.21 18.67 -4.69
CA LEU A 219 14.31 19.43 -3.45
C LEU A 219 15.27 18.80 -2.42
N ALA A 220 15.65 17.53 -2.62
CA ALA A 220 16.49 16.81 -1.66
C ALA A 220 17.89 17.46 -1.56
N ASP A 221 18.39 17.60 -0.33
CA ASP A 221 19.75 18.00 -0.02
C ASP A 221 20.20 17.38 1.33
N GLU A 222 21.34 17.81 1.84
CA GLU A 222 21.92 17.29 3.09
C GLU A 222 21.02 17.54 4.33
N ARG A 223 20.19 18.58 4.30
CA ARG A 223 19.31 18.98 5.40
C ARG A 223 17.85 18.57 5.20
N PHE A 224 17.47 18.24 3.96
CA PHE A 224 16.11 17.87 3.59
C PHE A 224 16.09 16.54 2.84
N LYS A 225 15.88 15.46 3.58
CA LYS A 225 15.80 14.11 3.05
C LYS A 225 14.45 13.88 2.38
N VAL A 226 14.45 13.44 1.15
CA VAL A 226 13.23 13.13 0.41
C VAL A 226 13.11 11.63 0.16
N VAL A 227 11.99 11.05 0.60
CA VAL A 227 11.60 9.67 0.31
C VAL A 227 10.43 9.67 -0.66
N VAL A 228 10.59 9.05 -1.80
CA VAL A 228 9.51 8.85 -2.76
C VAL A 228 9.09 7.38 -2.75
N LEU A 229 7.83 7.12 -2.41
CA LEU A 229 7.25 5.77 -2.38
C LEU A 229 6.43 5.53 -3.63
N ARG A 230 6.78 4.51 -4.42
CA ARG A 230 6.04 4.08 -5.62
C ARG A 230 5.38 2.71 -5.38
N PRO A 231 4.34 2.63 -4.54
CA PRO A 231 3.66 1.37 -4.28
C PRO A 231 2.84 0.89 -5.47
N PRO A 232 2.67 -0.45 -5.63
CA PRO A 232 1.67 -1.05 -6.50
C PRO A 232 0.26 -0.92 -5.88
N MET A 233 -0.69 -1.74 -6.34
CA MET A 233 -2.03 -1.78 -5.78
C MET A 233 -1.99 -2.10 -4.28
N ILE A 234 -2.42 -1.13 -3.47
CA ILE A 234 -2.55 -1.28 -2.02
C ILE A 234 -3.89 -1.94 -1.70
N TYR A 235 -3.87 -2.96 -0.83
CA TYR A 235 -5.07 -3.67 -0.40
C TYR A 235 -5.11 -3.86 1.11
N GLY A 236 -6.29 -4.17 1.63
CA GLY A 236 -6.55 -4.38 3.05
C GLY A 236 -7.96 -3.93 3.43
N LYS A 237 -8.30 -4.00 4.71
CA LYS A 237 -9.61 -3.56 5.23
C LYS A 237 -9.82 -2.08 4.95
N GLY A 238 -10.93 -1.73 4.30
CA GLY A 238 -11.26 -0.33 3.97
C GLY A 238 -10.55 0.21 2.73
N SER A 239 -9.75 -0.60 2.00
CA SER A 239 -9.11 -0.15 0.77
C SER A 239 -10.10 0.36 -0.26
N LYS A 240 -9.64 1.35 -1.05
CA LYS A 240 -10.40 1.95 -2.17
C LYS A 240 -9.80 1.49 -3.50
N GLY A 241 -10.52 1.75 -4.60
CA GLY A 241 -10.02 1.48 -5.95
C GLY A 241 -10.24 0.05 -6.46
N ASN A 242 -9.24 -0.50 -7.15
CA ASN A 242 -9.40 -1.73 -7.94
C ASN A 242 -9.61 -2.99 -7.11
N TYR A 243 -9.01 -3.11 -5.93
CA TYR A 243 -9.15 -4.32 -5.11
C TYR A 243 -10.59 -4.58 -4.64
N PRO A 244 -11.34 -3.62 -4.06
CA PRO A 244 -12.75 -3.82 -3.72
C PRO A 244 -13.63 -4.14 -4.93
N GLN A 245 -13.34 -3.55 -6.09
CA GLN A 245 -14.08 -3.85 -7.32
C GLN A 245 -13.84 -5.29 -7.77
N LEU A 246 -12.57 -5.73 -7.78
CA LEU A 246 -12.20 -7.11 -8.08
C LEU A 246 -12.85 -8.09 -7.09
N ALA A 247 -12.84 -7.75 -5.80
CA ALA A 247 -13.47 -8.55 -4.75
C ALA A 247 -14.99 -8.64 -4.88
N LYS A 248 -15.64 -7.56 -5.34
CA LYS A 248 -17.08 -7.56 -5.64
C LYS A 248 -17.37 -8.44 -6.87
N LEU A 249 -16.52 -8.35 -7.88
CA LEU A 249 -16.64 -9.14 -9.12
C LEU A 249 -16.46 -10.64 -8.83
N ALA A 250 -15.43 -11.01 -8.09
CA ALA A 250 -15.14 -12.38 -7.68
C ALA A 250 -16.30 -13.05 -6.92
N GLY A 251 -17.06 -12.27 -6.15
CA GLY A 251 -18.23 -12.78 -5.42
C GLY A 251 -19.54 -12.82 -6.22
N LYS A 252 -19.52 -12.45 -7.51
CA LYS A 252 -20.72 -12.39 -8.34
C LYS A 252 -20.63 -13.20 -9.62
N LEU A 253 -19.43 -13.36 -10.17
CA LEU A 253 -19.23 -14.05 -11.45
C LEU A 253 -19.24 -15.57 -11.27
N PRO A 254 -20.01 -16.32 -12.08
CA PRO A 254 -19.95 -17.77 -12.08
C PRO A 254 -18.69 -18.30 -12.77
N LEU A 255 -18.13 -17.52 -13.71
CA LEU A 255 -16.98 -17.88 -14.53
C LEU A 255 -15.94 -16.75 -14.53
N PHE A 256 -14.64 -17.10 -14.54
CA PHE A 256 -13.56 -16.16 -14.71
C PHE A 256 -12.48 -16.73 -15.64
N PRO A 257 -11.89 -15.92 -16.56
CA PRO A 257 -10.85 -16.39 -17.45
C PRO A 257 -9.53 -16.64 -16.73
N ILE A 258 -8.82 -17.66 -17.14
CA ILE A 258 -7.43 -17.87 -16.72
C ILE A 258 -6.57 -16.83 -17.43
N VAL A 259 -5.98 -15.92 -16.66
CA VAL A 259 -5.09 -14.86 -17.13
C VAL A 259 -3.67 -15.17 -16.64
N HIS A 260 -2.72 -15.24 -17.57
CA HIS A 260 -1.31 -15.47 -17.25
C HIS A 260 -0.59 -14.13 -17.07
N ASN A 261 -0.67 -13.56 -15.87
CA ASN A 261 0.06 -12.37 -15.49
C ASN A 261 0.67 -12.51 -14.10
N GLN A 262 1.60 -11.63 -13.78
CA GLN A 262 2.17 -11.50 -12.43
C GLN A 262 2.07 -10.04 -12.02
N ARG A 263 1.50 -9.79 -10.86
CA ARG A 263 1.33 -8.45 -10.31
C ARG A 263 1.94 -8.36 -8.92
N SER A 264 2.64 -7.27 -8.68
CA SER A 264 2.96 -6.87 -7.32
C SER A 264 1.73 -6.26 -6.65
N MET A 265 1.61 -6.52 -5.36
CA MET A 265 0.60 -5.92 -4.48
C MET A 265 1.24 -5.53 -3.17
N LEU A 266 0.60 -4.65 -2.41
CA LEU A 266 1.09 -4.23 -1.11
C LEU A 266 -0.05 -4.25 -0.08
N TYR A 267 0.12 -5.04 0.99
CA TYR A 267 -0.80 -5.02 2.11
C TYR A 267 -0.61 -3.74 2.92
N ILE A 268 -1.71 -3.14 3.36
CA ILE A 268 -1.68 -1.82 3.99
C ILE A 268 -0.82 -1.77 5.26
N GLU A 269 -0.80 -2.82 6.07
CA GLU A 269 0.05 -2.86 7.27
C GLU A 269 1.54 -3.01 6.89
N ASN A 270 1.86 -3.75 5.81
CA ASN A 270 3.23 -3.82 5.29
C ASN A 270 3.71 -2.43 4.80
N LEU A 271 2.81 -1.65 4.17
CA LEU A 271 3.13 -0.27 3.83
C LEU A 271 3.36 0.57 5.09
N ALA A 272 2.50 0.46 6.09
CA ALA A 272 2.64 1.23 7.33
C ALA A 272 3.94 0.90 8.07
N GLN A 273 4.29 -0.39 8.15
CA GLN A 273 5.58 -0.83 8.69
C GLN A 273 6.76 -0.31 7.85
N PHE A 274 6.62 -0.30 6.52
CA PHE A 274 7.65 0.22 5.63
C PHE A 274 7.87 1.72 5.86
N VAL A 275 6.80 2.51 5.92
CA VAL A 275 6.86 3.95 6.22
C VAL A 275 7.53 4.20 7.57
N LYS A 276 7.18 3.43 8.60
CA LYS A 276 7.86 3.51 9.90
C LYS A 276 9.36 3.33 9.77
N ARG A 277 9.83 2.31 9.01
CA ARG A 277 11.27 2.08 8.78
C ARG A 277 11.94 3.22 8.03
N MET A 278 11.27 3.85 7.05
CA MET A 278 11.81 5.03 6.34
C MET A 278 12.02 6.20 7.29
N ILE A 279 11.10 6.37 8.24
CA ILE A 279 11.16 7.42 9.27
C ILE A 279 12.25 7.13 10.30
N ASP A 280 12.31 5.88 10.80
CA ASP A 280 13.28 5.51 11.86
C ASP A 280 14.73 5.58 11.37
N ASN A 281 14.96 5.09 10.15
CA ASN A 281 16.29 5.07 9.54
C ASN A 281 16.65 6.40 8.85
N GLU A 282 15.73 7.36 8.83
CA GLU A 282 15.92 8.64 8.12
C GLU A 282 16.36 8.45 6.66
N GLU A 283 15.71 7.53 5.99
CA GLU A 283 16.02 7.15 4.61
C GLU A 283 15.82 8.31 3.63
N THR A 284 16.44 8.20 2.45
CA THR A 284 16.26 9.13 1.32
C THR A 284 16.32 8.37 0.01
N GLY A 285 15.62 8.88 -1.02
CA GLY A 285 15.59 8.28 -2.35
C GLY A 285 14.25 7.67 -2.75
N VAL A 286 14.27 6.85 -3.80
CA VAL A 286 13.07 6.24 -4.39
C VAL A 286 12.95 4.78 -3.98
N PHE A 287 11.77 4.40 -3.49
CA PHE A 287 11.49 3.06 -3.00
C PHE A 287 10.26 2.45 -3.65
N PHE A 288 10.28 1.11 -3.79
CA PHE A 288 9.23 0.31 -4.41
C PHE A 288 8.67 -0.70 -3.39
N PRO A 289 7.92 -0.22 -2.38
CA PRO A 289 7.37 -1.11 -1.37
C PRO A 289 6.35 -2.06 -2.00
N GLN A 290 6.55 -3.36 -1.79
CA GLN A 290 5.66 -4.41 -2.29
C GLN A 290 5.72 -5.64 -1.37
N ASN A 291 4.73 -6.51 -1.48
CA ASN A 291 4.84 -7.83 -0.86
C ASN A 291 5.92 -8.66 -1.57
N GLU A 292 6.50 -9.60 -0.86
CA GLU A 292 7.55 -10.47 -1.38
C GLU A 292 7.11 -11.28 -2.61
N GLN A 293 5.85 -11.76 -2.59
CA GLN A 293 5.32 -12.62 -3.65
C GLN A 293 4.46 -11.84 -4.62
N TYR A 294 4.66 -12.10 -5.90
CA TYR A 294 3.72 -11.70 -6.95
C TYR A 294 2.48 -12.58 -6.92
N ILE A 295 1.37 -12.05 -7.40
CA ILE A 295 0.12 -12.78 -7.52
C ILE A 295 -0.38 -12.73 -8.97
N ASN A 296 -0.95 -13.84 -9.44
CA ASN A 296 -1.72 -13.90 -10.67
C ASN A 296 -3.14 -13.38 -10.42
N THR A 297 -3.70 -12.62 -11.37
CA THR A 297 -5.06 -12.07 -11.21
C THR A 297 -6.11 -13.17 -11.07
N SER A 298 -5.98 -14.27 -11.80
CA SER A 298 -6.91 -15.40 -11.72
C SER A 298 -6.87 -16.07 -10.35
N ASP A 299 -5.66 -16.29 -9.82
CA ASP A 299 -5.48 -16.90 -8.50
C ASP A 299 -6.06 -15.99 -7.40
N LEU A 300 -5.85 -14.68 -7.52
CA LEU A 300 -6.43 -13.71 -6.59
C LEU A 300 -7.96 -13.76 -6.60
N VAL A 301 -8.57 -13.77 -7.79
CA VAL A 301 -10.03 -13.81 -7.95
C VAL A 301 -10.59 -15.12 -7.42
N GLN A 302 -9.94 -16.25 -7.71
CA GLN A 302 -10.33 -17.56 -7.21
C GLN A 302 -10.25 -17.63 -5.68
N MET A 303 -9.16 -17.14 -5.09
CA MET A 303 -9.03 -17.07 -3.63
C MET A 303 -10.13 -16.22 -2.98
N ILE A 304 -10.41 -15.05 -3.55
CA ILE A 304 -11.48 -14.18 -3.04
C ILE A 304 -12.85 -14.85 -3.14
N ALA A 305 -13.14 -15.54 -4.25
CA ALA A 305 -14.40 -16.27 -4.42
C ALA A 305 -14.54 -17.38 -3.40
N MET A 306 -13.49 -18.18 -3.22
CA MET A 306 -13.45 -19.28 -2.26
C MET A 306 -13.71 -18.81 -0.81
N VAL A 307 -13.06 -17.73 -0.39
CA VAL A 307 -13.26 -17.18 0.96
C VAL A 307 -14.65 -16.57 1.14
N LYS A 308 -15.28 -16.08 0.07
CA LYS A 308 -16.68 -15.62 0.10
C LYS A 308 -17.71 -16.77 0.04
N GLY A 309 -17.27 -18.02 -0.01
CA GLY A 309 -18.14 -19.16 -0.22
C GLY A 309 -18.83 -19.17 -1.59
N HIS A 310 -18.26 -18.44 -2.58
CA HIS A 310 -18.79 -18.34 -3.92
C HIS A 310 -18.13 -19.35 -4.86
N ARG A 311 -18.93 -20.13 -5.57
CA ARG A 311 -18.41 -21.10 -6.54
C ARG A 311 -18.05 -20.39 -7.85
N LEU A 312 -16.78 -20.32 -8.17
CA LEU A 312 -16.22 -19.69 -9.36
C LEU A 312 -15.53 -20.75 -10.23
N VAL A 313 -15.92 -20.88 -11.47
CA VAL A 313 -15.27 -21.79 -12.43
C VAL A 313 -14.24 -21.00 -13.25
N MET A 314 -13.00 -21.49 -13.25
CA MET A 314 -11.94 -20.93 -14.08
C MET A 314 -11.98 -21.52 -15.47
N VAL A 315 -12.03 -20.67 -16.51
CA VAL A 315 -12.15 -21.09 -17.90
C VAL A 315 -10.98 -20.59 -18.73
N PRO A 316 -10.51 -21.33 -19.75
CA PRO A 316 -9.49 -20.84 -20.67
C PRO A 316 -9.88 -19.48 -21.28
N ALA A 317 -8.94 -18.54 -21.38
CA ALA A 317 -9.15 -17.21 -21.95
C ALA A 317 -9.30 -17.26 -23.48
N THR A 318 -10.36 -17.88 -23.95
CA THR A 318 -10.67 -17.95 -25.39
C THR A 318 -11.29 -16.64 -25.86
N GLY A 319 -11.22 -16.38 -27.19
CA GLY A 319 -11.65 -15.10 -27.78
C GLY A 319 -13.11 -14.72 -27.50
N TRP A 320 -14.02 -15.69 -27.32
CA TRP A 320 -15.42 -15.43 -26.97
C TRP A 320 -15.57 -15.00 -25.49
N VAL A 321 -14.81 -15.59 -24.58
CA VAL A 321 -14.80 -15.20 -23.14
C VAL A 321 -14.30 -13.75 -23.00
N ILE A 322 -13.22 -13.41 -23.71
CA ILE A 322 -12.68 -12.05 -23.72
C ILE A 322 -13.71 -11.06 -24.30
N ARG A 323 -14.42 -11.42 -25.37
CA ARG A 323 -15.49 -10.58 -25.96
C ARG A 323 -16.65 -10.38 -24.98
N LEU A 324 -17.06 -11.43 -24.26
CA LEU A 324 -18.12 -11.34 -23.25
C LEU A 324 -17.70 -10.41 -22.10
N MET A 325 -16.47 -10.51 -21.66
CA MET A 325 -15.94 -9.66 -20.58
C MET A 325 -15.80 -8.19 -21.00
N LYS A 326 -15.51 -7.91 -22.28
CA LYS A 326 -15.50 -6.53 -22.82
C LYS A 326 -16.85 -5.83 -22.72
N LYS A 327 -17.96 -6.58 -22.64
CA LYS A 327 -19.32 -6.04 -22.45
C LYS A 327 -19.63 -5.65 -20.99
N ILE A 328 -18.75 -5.97 -20.03
CA ILE A 328 -18.92 -5.57 -18.63
C ILE A 328 -18.39 -4.12 -18.49
N PRO A 329 -19.28 -3.13 -18.28
CA PRO A 329 -18.87 -1.72 -18.26
C PRO A 329 -17.81 -1.43 -17.20
N GLY A 330 -16.78 -0.65 -17.55
CA GLY A 330 -15.84 -0.02 -16.61
C GLY A 330 -14.72 -0.88 -16.03
N LYS A 331 -14.38 -2.11 -16.55
CA LYS A 331 -13.58 -3.04 -15.76
C LYS A 331 -12.48 -3.86 -16.44
N ILE A 332 -12.15 -3.56 -17.68
CA ILE A 332 -11.11 -4.34 -18.41
C ILE A 332 -9.69 -4.00 -17.92
N GLY A 333 -9.43 -2.76 -17.53
CA GLY A 333 -8.13 -2.35 -16.96
C GLY A 333 -7.75 -3.02 -15.63
N ILE A 334 -8.68 -3.76 -15.01
CA ILE A 334 -8.40 -4.54 -13.78
C ILE A 334 -7.78 -5.90 -14.14
N LEU A 335 -7.95 -6.36 -15.38
CA LEU A 335 -7.55 -7.69 -15.85
C LEU A 335 -6.20 -7.71 -16.56
N THR A 336 -5.77 -6.60 -17.11
CA THR A 336 -4.45 -6.40 -17.73
C THR A 336 -3.50 -5.69 -16.79
#